data_b0ae26d57c70b06b21d0a3fb85b7d92a
#
_entry.id   b0ae26d57c70b06b21d0a3fb85b7d92a
#
_cell.length_a   1.000
_cell.length_b   1.000
_cell.length_c   1.000
_cell.angle_alpha   90.00
_cell.angle_beta   90.00
_cell.angle_gamma   90.00
#
_symmetry.space_group_name_H-M   'P 1'
#
loop_
_entity.id
_entity.type
_entity.pdbx_description
1 polymer ?
#
loop_
_entity_poly.entity_id
_entity_poly.type
_entity_poly.pdbx_seq_one_letter_code
_entity_poly.pdbx_strand_id
1 'polypeptide(L)' 'MADKLHITNNIRRLRFFAGEMTQQELAEKAGVSRQTIIAVEAGKYSPSLELAFKIADVFGVPIGEAFGHERGVEKEG' A
#
# COMPACT_ATOMS: atom_id res chain seq x y z
N MET A 1 -12.62 16.99 15.39
CA MET A 1 -12.05 16.63 15.13
C MET A 1 -11.58 16.41 14.12
N ALA A 2 -11.19 16.25 13.99
CA ALA A 2 -10.43 16.14 12.90
C ALA A 2 -10.87 15.13 11.96
N ASP A 3 -10.53 15.31 10.74
CA ASP A 3 -10.81 14.33 9.75
C ASP A 3 -9.89 13.17 9.94
N LYS A 4 -10.39 11.99 9.67
CA LYS A 4 -9.55 10.87 9.61
C LYS A 4 -9.06 10.70 8.21
N LEU A 5 -7.80 10.40 8.07
CA LEU A 5 -7.18 10.15 6.79
C LEU A 5 -6.92 8.66 6.67
N HIS A 6 -7.54 8.05 5.70
CA HIS A 6 -7.36 6.63 5.45
C HIS A 6 -6.42 6.45 4.26
N ILE A 7 -5.39 5.68 4.45
CA ILE A 7 -4.47 5.37 3.36
C ILE A 7 -5.02 4.17 2.60
N THR A 8 -5.15 4.34 1.31
CA THR A 8 -5.60 3.27 0.44
C THR A 8 -4.43 2.78 -0.39
N ASN A 9 -4.57 1.62 -0.99
CA ASN A 9 -3.50 1.12 -1.83
C ASN A 9 -4.04 0.28 -2.98
N ASN A 10 -3.22 0.15 -4.01
CA ASN A 10 -3.53 -0.64 -5.18
C ASN A 10 -2.57 -1.82 -5.29
N ILE A 11 -2.00 -2.27 -4.18
CA ILE A 11 -0.94 -3.26 -4.21
C ILE A 11 -1.41 -4.55 -4.87
N ARG A 12 -2.58 -5.03 -4.51
CA ARG A 12 -3.07 -6.27 -5.07
C ARG A 12 -3.21 -6.19 -6.58
N ARG A 13 -3.74 -5.07 -7.06
CA ARG A 13 -3.92 -4.85 -8.49
C ARG A 13 -2.57 -4.77 -9.18
N LEU A 14 -1.62 -4.06 -8.58
CA LEU A 14 -0.29 -3.94 -9.17
C LEU A 14 0.42 -5.28 -9.20
N ARG A 15 0.24 -6.10 -8.16
CA ARG A 15 0.83 -7.44 -8.16
C ARG A 15 0.25 -8.29 -9.28
N PHE A 16 -1.05 -8.17 -9.49
CA PHE A 16 -1.70 -8.94 -10.55
C PHE A 16 -1.11 -8.56 -11.91
N PHE A 17 -0.96 -7.26 -12.16
CA PHE A 17 -0.43 -6.82 -13.45
C PHE A 17 1.07 -7.01 -13.58
N ALA A 18 1.76 -7.34 -12.51
CA ALA A 18 3.18 -7.61 -12.54
C ALA A 18 3.47 -9.10 -12.65
N GLY A 19 2.63 -9.81 -13.39
CA GLY A 19 2.82 -11.23 -13.59
C GLY A 19 2.33 -12.05 -12.42
N GLU A 20 1.29 -11.56 -11.74
CA GLU A 20 0.74 -12.25 -10.58
C GLU A 20 1.78 -12.43 -9.49
N MET A 21 2.48 -11.36 -9.18
CA MET A 21 3.48 -11.38 -8.14
C MET A 21 2.85 -11.74 -6.80
N THR A 22 3.49 -12.63 -6.06
CA THR A 22 2.97 -13.03 -4.76
C THR A 22 3.32 -12.00 -3.70
N GLN A 23 2.62 -12.05 -2.58
CA GLN A 23 2.96 -11.19 -1.45
C GLN A 23 4.36 -11.46 -0.96
N GLN A 24 4.78 -12.72 -0.98
CA GLN A 24 6.13 -13.08 -0.57
C GLN A 24 7.17 -12.45 -1.50
N GLU A 25 6.92 -12.49 -2.80
CA GLU A 25 7.85 -11.90 -3.74
C GLU A 25 7.96 -10.39 -3.54
N LEU A 26 6.83 -9.75 -3.31
CA LEU A 26 6.85 -8.31 -3.06
C LEU A 26 7.61 -8.00 -1.77
N ALA A 27 7.39 -8.81 -0.74
CA ALA A 27 8.07 -8.61 0.53
C ALA A 27 9.57 -8.69 0.35
N GLU A 28 10.03 -9.69 -0.39
CA GLU A 28 11.45 -9.85 -0.63
C GLU A 28 12.04 -8.67 -1.40
N LYS A 29 11.32 -8.21 -2.41
CA LYS A 29 11.80 -7.09 -3.21
C LYS A 29 11.80 -5.78 -2.42
N ALA A 30 10.85 -5.61 -1.53
CA ALA A 30 10.77 -4.40 -0.71
C ALA A 30 11.60 -4.49 0.56
N GLY A 31 12.15 -5.66 0.85
CA GLY A 31 13.02 -5.81 2.01
C GLY A 31 12.28 -5.84 3.33
N VAL A 32 11.07 -6.36 3.34
CA VAL A 32 10.28 -6.47 4.57
C VAL A 32 9.69 -7.86 4.66
N SER A 33 9.05 -8.17 5.77
CA SER A 33 8.45 -9.48 5.95
C SER A 33 7.14 -9.57 5.17
N ARG A 34 6.74 -10.79 4.88
CA ARG A 34 5.47 -11.04 4.25
C ARG A 34 4.32 -10.52 5.10
N GLN A 35 4.45 -10.66 6.43
CA GLN A 35 3.42 -10.16 7.35
C GLN A 35 3.20 -8.67 7.17
N THR A 36 4.28 -7.93 6.96
CA THR A 36 4.17 -6.50 6.75
C THR A 36 3.37 -6.20 5.47
N ILE A 37 3.65 -6.93 4.40
CA ILE A 37 2.93 -6.73 3.15
C ILE A 37 1.46 -7.07 3.32
N ILE A 38 1.17 -8.17 4.00
CA ILE A 38 -0.22 -8.56 4.24
C ILE A 38 -0.97 -7.46 4.98
N ALA A 39 -0.35 -6.91 6.03
CA ALA A 39 -1.00 -5.88 6.83
C ALA A 39 -1.17 -4.57 6.04
N VAL A 40 -0.17 -4.19 5.26
CA VAL A 40 -0.26 -2.99 4.44
C VAL A 40 -1.35 -3.14 3.39
N GLU A 41 -1.35 -4.27 2.71
CA GLU A 41 -2.31 -4.49 1.64
C GLU A 41 -3.74 -4.53 2.18
N ALA A 42 -3.92 -5.06 3.38
CA ALA A 42 -5.24 -5.14 4.00
C ALA A 42 -5.69 -3.81 4.62
N GLY A 43 -4.83 -2.81 4.59
CA GLY A 43 -5.18 -1.51 5.15
C GLY A 43 -5.11 -1.46 6.66
N LYS A 44 -4.48 -2.46 7.27
CA LYS A 44 -4.38 -2.52 8.73
C LYS A 44 -3.11 -1.88 9.26
N TYR A 45 -2.21 -1.52 8.40
CA TYR A 45 -0.95 -0.93 8.79
C TYR A 45 -0.56 0.09 7.73
N SER A 46 -0.32 1.31 8.15
CA SER A 46 0.12 2.36 7.24
C SER A 46 1.63 2.27 7.12
N PRO A 47 2.15 2.09 5.91
CA PRO A 47 3.59 1.96 5.77
C PRO A 47 4.28 3.28 6.03
N SER A 48 5.54 3.21 6.42
CA SER A 48 6.35 4.40 6.49
C SER A 48 6.50 4.95 5.08
N LEU A 49 6.87 6.20 4.98
CA LEU A 49 7.07 6.81 3.68
C LEU A 49 8.16 6.06 2.90
N GLU A 50 9.20 5.64 3.59
CA GLU A 50 10.27 4.90 2.95
C GLU A 50 9.75 3.60 2.36
N LEU A 51 8.96 2.86 3.13
CA LEU A 51 8.42 1.60 2.65
C LEU A 51 7.46 1.83 1.48
N ALA A 52 6.66 2.88 1.57
CA ALA A 52 5.72 3.19 0.50
C ALA A 52 6.46 3.46 -0.80
N PHE A 53 7.55 4.20 -0.75
CA PHE A 53 8.35 4.45 -1.94
C PHE A 53 9.01 3.18 -2.45
N LYS A 54 9.49 2.32 -1.55
CA LYS A 54 10.10 1.07 -1.97
C LYS A 54 9.10 0.18 -2.71
N ILE A 55 7.88 0.12 -2.20
CA ILE A 55 6.85 -0.68 -2.85
C ILE A 55 6.53 -0.11 -4.24
N ALA A 56 6.38 1.21 -4.32
CA ALA A 56 6.11 1.83 -5.62
C ALA A 56 7.25 1.53 -6.60
N ASP A 57 8.49 1.57 -6.12
CA ASP A 57 9.64 1.30 -6.97
C ASP A 57 9.65 -0.13 -7.48
N VAL A 58 9.22 -1.09 -6.66
CA VAL A 58 9.14 -2.48 -7.10
C VAL A 58 8.28 -2.60 -8.34
N PHE A 59 7.19 -1.84 -8.37
CA PHE A 59 6.27 -1.89 -9.51
C PHE A 59 6.64 -0.88 -10.59
N GLY A 60 7.62 -0.03 -10.34
CA GLY A 60 8.03 0.95 -11.33
C GLY A 60 7.00 2.02 -11.57
N VAL A 61 6.23 2.38 -10.55
CA VAL A 61 5.18 3.39 -10.67
C VAL A 61 5.41 4.50 -9.68
N PRO A 62 4.82 5.67 -9.91
CA PRO A 62 4.89 6.75 -8.92
C PRO A 62 4.13 6.32 -7.66
N ILE A 63 4.54 6.88 -6.54
CA ILE A 63 3.91 6.51 -5.27
C ILE A 63 2.40 6.71 -5.29
N GLY A 64 1.93 7.70 -6.01
CA GLY A 64 0.49 7.96 -6.12
C GLY A 64 -0.29 6.90 -6.86
N GLU A 65 0.41 6.04 -7.61
CA GLU A 65 -0.23 4.90 -8.27
C GLU A 65 -0.36 3.73 -7.30
N ALA A 66 0.55 3.63 -6.36
CA ALA A 66 0.54 2.52 -5.41
C ALA A 66 -0.30 2.83 -4.19
N PHE A 67 -0.33 4.07 -3.76
CA PHE A 67 -1.03 4.48 -2.56
C PHE A 67 -1.88 5.71 -2.81
N GLY A 68 -2.98 5.79 -2.12
CA GLY A 68 -3.83 6.96 -2.15
C GLY A 68 -4.38 7.21 -0.77
N HIS A 69 -5.33 8.08 -0.71
CA HIS A 69 -5.95 8.35 0.58
C HIS A 69 -7.38 8.81 0.39
N GLU A 70 -8.14 8.61 1.41
CA GLU A 70 -9.51 9.10 1.47
C GLU A 70 -9.68 9.78 2.81
N ARG A 71 -10.37 10.91 2.79
CA ARG A 71 -10.67 11.58 4.03
C ARG A 71 -11.94 10.95 4.58
N GLY A 72 -11.84 10.37 5.74
CA GLY A 72 -12.96 9.74 6.36
C GLY A 72 -13.82 10.79 7.00
N VAL A 73 -14.81 11.22 6.26
CA VAL A 73 -15.67 12.21 6.75
C VAL A 73 -16.73 11.61 7.56
N GLU A 74 -16.89 12.13 8.67
CA GLU A 74 -17.83 11.64 9.40
C GLU A 74 -18.93 12.18 8.95
N LYS A 75 -19.75 11.92 8.64
CA LYS A 75 -20.70 12.48 8.03
C LYS A 75 -21.49 12.85 8.66
N GLU A 76 -21.60 13.35 8.91
CA GLU A 76 -22.15 13.74 9.41
C GLU A 76 -22.88 13.87 8.97
N GLY A 77 -23.18 13.70 8.85
CA GLY A 77 -23.81 13.74 8.65
C GLY A 77 -24.02 13.89 8.17
#